data_ec1e5e8309f427a6dbb9d59010d1ce5f
#
_entry.id   ec1e5e8309f427a6dbb9d59010d1ce5f
#
_cell.length_a   1.000
_cell.length_b   1.000
_cell.length_c   1.000
_cell.angle_alpha   90.00
_cell.angle_beta   90.00
_cell.angle_gamma   90.00
#
_symmetry.space_group_name_H-M   'P 1'
#
loop_
_entity.id
_entity.type
_entity.pdbx_description
1 polymer ?
#
loop_
_entity_poly.entity_id
_entity_poly.type
_entity_poly.pdbx_seq_one_letter_code
_entity_poly.pdbx_strand_id
1 'polypeptide(L)'
;MSMFYRSTRDDSVKVTASQAILKGLAADGGLFVPESIPSLDKSLEELSKMNYKEVAYEVMKLMLDDFTEEELKSCIDRAYDSKFDTEEMTPLVKVENEYFLELFHGATIAFKDMALSILPHLLTTSAKKNNVKNEIVILTATSGDTGKAALAGFANVPGTKIIVF
;
A
#
# COMPACT_ATOMS: atom_id res chain seq x y z
N MET A 1 -3.30 -10.05 19.54
CA MET A 1 -1.83 -9.83 19.66
C MET A 1 -1.44 -8.84 18.59
N SER A 2 -0.57 -7.87 18.90
CA SER A 2 -0.13 -6.92 17.89
C SER A 2 0.83 -7.60 16.91
N MET A 3 0.67 -7.30 15.62
CA MET A 3 1.58 -7.74 14.56
C MET A 3 2.88 -6.95 14.64
N PHE A 4 4.02 -7.63 14.71
CA PHE A 4 5.32 -7.01 14.61
C PHE A 4 6.01 -7.40 13.31
N TYR A 5 6.90 -6.52 12.87
CA TYR A 5 7.74 -6.70 11.70
C TYR A 5 9.19 -6.80 12.13
N ARG A 6 9.95 -7.67 11.48
CA ARG A 6 11.39 -7.87 11.73
C ARG A 6 12.18 -7.81 10.44
N SER A 7 13.47 -7.54 10.57
CA SER A 7 14.36 -7.58 9.42
C SER A 7 14.57 -9.01 8.92
N THR A 8 14.71 -9.16 7.62
CA THR A 8 15.11 -10.44 7.00
C THR A 8 16.55 -10.85 7.32
N ARG A 9 17.34 -9.95 7.91
CA ARG A 9 18.76 -10.20 8.28
C ARG A 9 18.98 -10.26 9.78
N ASP A 10 18.11 -9.64 10.58
CA ASP A 10 18.19 -9.64 12.05
C ASP A 10 16.78 -9.71 12.64
N ASP A 11 16.43 -10.84 13.22
CA ASP A 11 15.13 -11.10 13.81
C ASP A 11 14.97 -10.49 15.23
N SER A 12 16.03 -9.96 15.80
CA SER A 12 15.97 -9.24 17.09
C SER A 12 15.31 -7.87 16.96
N VAL A 13 15.31 -7.27 15.76
CA VAL A 13 14.68 -5.97 15.49
C VAL A 13 13.18 -6.15 15.31
N LYS A 14 12.38 -5.58 16.22
CA LYS A 14 10.93 -5.57 16.15
C LYS A 14 10.40 -4.16 15.99
N VAL A 15 9.54 -3.96 15.00
CA VAL A 15 8.89 -2.67 14.72
C VAL A 15 7.40 -2.90 14.42
N THR A 16 6.57 -1.88 14.63
CA THR A 16 5.17 -1.90 14.19
C THR A 16 5.07 -1.69 12.67
N ALA A 17 3.91 -1.92 12.08
CA ALA A 17 3.68 -1.70 10.66
C ALA A 17 3.98 -0.25 10.24
N SER A 18 3.48 0.73 10.98
CA SER A 18 3.74 2.15 10.68
C SER A 18 5.22 2.52 10.79
N GLN A 19 5.96 1.92 11.71
CA GLN A 19 7.41 2.11 11.84
C GLN A 19 8.16 1.46 10.68
N ALA A 20 7.74 0.26 10.24
CA ALA A 20 8.32 -0.42 9.08
C ALA A 20 8.13 0.41 7.79
N ILE A 21 6.92 0.94 7.58
CA ILE A 21 6.62 1.81 6.43
C ILE A 21 7.52 3.05 6.42
N LEU A 22 7.70 3.71 7.56
CA LEU A 22 8.54 4.90 7.66
C LEU A 22 10.03 4.62 7.40
N LYS A 23 10.51 3.48 7.87
CA LYS A 23 11.93 3.11 7.70
C LYS A 23 12.23 2.66 6.27
N GLY A 24 11.26 2.04 5.60
CA GLY A 24 11.43 1.40 4.30
C GLY A 24 12.35 0.19 4.38
N LEU A 25 13.66 0.39 4.58
CA LEU A 25 14.63 -0.67 4.84
C LEU A 25 15.05 -0.71 6.31
N ALA A 26 15.39 -1.88 6.80
CA ALA A 26 16.01 -2.05 8.10
C ALA A 26 17.46 -1.51 8.10
N ALA A 27 17.97 -1.13 9.28
CA ALA A 27 19.31 -0.55 9.41
C ALA A 27 20.44 -1.48 8.95
N ASP A 28 20.20 -2.78 8.97
CA ASP A 28 21.11 -3.84 8.48
C ASP A 28 21.00 -4.09 6.96
N GLY A 29 20.13 -3.32 6.25
CA GLY A 29 19.85 -3.47 4.83
C GLY A 29 18.87 -4.61 4.51
N GLY A 30 18.24 -5.21 5.50
CA GLY A 30 17.18 -6.21 5.33
C GLY A 30 15.83 -5.55 5.00
N LEU A 31 14.88 -6.37 4.54
CA LEU A 31 13.49 -5.98 4.37
C LEU A 31 12.72 -6.25 5.66
N PHE A 32 11.69 -5.45 5.92
CA PHE A 32 10.75 -5.76 7.00
C PHE A 32 9.71 -6.78 6.54
N VAL A 33 9.59 -7.87 7.29
CA VAL A 33 8.59 -8.92 7.07
C VAL A 33 7.78 -9.13 8.35
N PRO A 34 6.48 -9.47 8.24
CA PRO A 34 5.67 -9.74 9.42
C PRO A 34 6.16 -11.01 10.14
N GLU A 35 6.02 -11.06 11.46
CA GLU A 35 6.40 -12.25 12.26
C GLU A 35 5.57 -13.48 11.91
N SER A 36 4.35 -13.28 11.42
CA SER A 36 3.46 -14.35 10.96
C SER A 36 2.58 -13.85 9.81
N ILE A 37 2.13 -14.74 8.96
CA ILE A 37 1.16 -14.44 7.93
C ILE A 37 -0.23 -14.71 8.51
N PRO A 38 -1.06 -13.67 8.70
CA PRO A 38 -2.40 -13.84 9.26
C PRO A 38 -3.32 -14.52 8.23
N SER A 39 -4.34 -15.21 8.74
CA SER A 39 -5.42 -15.74 7.93
C SER A 39 -6.59 -14.76 7.89
N LEU A 40 -7.29 -14.71 6.76
CA LEU A 40 -8.56 -13.97 6.67
C LEU A 40 -9.63 -14.69 7.51
N ASP A 41 -10.39 -13.92 8.27
CA ASP A 41 -11.51 -14.43 9.06
C ASP A 41 -12.77 -14.64 8.22
N LYS A 42 -12.84 -14.01 7.04
CA LYS A 42 -13.96 -14.08 6.11
C LYS A 42 -13.77 -15.18 5.08
N SER A 43 -14.86 -15.87 4.77
CA SER A 43 -14.92 -16.84 3.68
C SER A 43 -14.83 -16.16 2.31
N LEU A 44 -14.45 -16.91 1.28
CA LEU A 44 -14.44 -16.41 -0.10
C LEU A 44 -15.85 -15.97 -0.56
N GLU A 45 -16.91 -16.63 -0.05
CA GLU A 45 -18.28 -16.25 -0.35
C GLU A 45 -18.64 -14.88 0.25
N GLU A 46 -18.19 -14.57 1.45
CA GLU A 46 -18.38 -13.26 2.06
C GLU A 46 -17.59 -12.18 1.32
N LEU A 47 -16.33 -12.45 0.99
CA LEU A 47 -15.47 -11.53 0.24
C LEU A 47 -16.03 -11.24 -1.16
N SER A 48 -16.63 -12.22 -1.83
CA SER A 48 -17.21 -12.05 -3.19
C SER A 48 -18.39 -11.08 -3.23
N LYS A 49 -18.99 -10.74 -2.08
CA LYS A 49 -20.10 -9.78 -1.97
C LYS A 49 -19.62 -8.36 -1.66
N MET A 50 -18.32 -8.19 -1.45
CA MET A 50 -17.69 -6.92 -1.11
C MET A 50 -17.15 -6.22 -2.35
N ASN A 51 -17.12 -4.88 -2.31
CA ASN A 51 -16.41 -4.10 -3.30
C ASN A 51 -14.89 -4.11 -3.03
N TYR A 52 -14.12 -3.58 -3.98
CA TYR A 52 -12.66 -3.55 -3.90
C TYR A 52 -12.13 -2.92 -2.59
N LYS A 53 -12.68 -1.78 -2.17
CA LYS A 53 -12.23 -1.06 -0.96
C LYS A 53 -12.53 -1.83 0.32
N GLU A 54 -13.66 -2.52 0.37
CA GLU A 54 -14.03 -3.37 1.50
C GLU A 54 -13.08 -4.56 1.63
N VAL A 55 -12.77 -5.22 0.51
CA VAL A 55 -11.78 -6.31 0.49
C VAL A 55 -10.39 -5.79 0.87
N ALA A 56 -9.98 -4.63 0.34
CA ALA A 56 -8.71 -4.00 0.68
C ALA A 56 -8.60 -3.74 2.19
N TYR A 57 -9.66 -3.24 2.83
CA TYR A 57 -9.69 -3.04 4.27
C TYR A 57 -9.55 -4.37 5.04
N GLU A 58 -10.30 -5.40 4.67
CA GLU A 58 -10.24 -6.72 5.33
C GLU A 58 -8.84 -7.34 5.27
N VAL A 59 -8.13 -7.17 4.16
CA VAL A 59 -6.76 -7.67 4.01
C VAL A 59 -5.75 -6.78 4.76
N MET A 60 -5.85 -5.47 4.58
CA MET A 60 -4.85 -4.54 5.12
C MET A 60 -4.91 -4.43 6.64
N LYS A 61 -6.09 -4.52 7.29
CA LYS A 61 -6.22 -4.49 8.75
C LYS A 61 -5.47 -5.62 9.45
N LEU A 62 -5.26 -6.73 8.77
CA LEU A 62 -4.50 -7.87 9.31
C LEU A 62 -2.98 -7.62 9.32
N MET A 63 -2.52 -6.81 8.37
CA MET A 63 -1.10 -6.50 8.21
C MET A 63 -0.72 -5.16 8.88
N LEU A 64 -1.65 -4.24 9.01
CA LEU A 64 -1.46 -2.87 9.49
C LEU A 64 -2.25 -2.63 10.78
N ASP A 65 -2.10 -3.52 11.75
CA ASP A 65 -2.92 -3.57 12.97
C ASP A 65 -2.67 -2.42 13.95
N ASP A 66 -1.60 -1.65 13.75
CA ASP A 66 -1.36 -0.41 14.48
C ASP A 66 -2.03 0.83 13.85
N PHE A 67 -2.72 0.69 12.71
CA PHE A 67 -3.61 1.71 12.14
C PHE A 67 -5.01 1.57 12.73
N THR A 68 -5.68 2.69 12.99
CA THR A 68 -7.12 2.64 13.32
C THR A 68 -7.96 2.34 12.08
N GLU A 69 -9.19 1.92 12.28
CA GLU A 69 -10.13 1.67 11.18
C GLU A 69 -10.31 2.92 10.31
N GLU A 70 -10.48 4.09 10.95
CA GLU A 70 -10.66 5.37 10.25
C GLU A 70 -9.43 5.76 9.46
N GLU A 71 -8.22 5.57 10.03
CA GLU A 71 -6.96 5.85 9.34
C GLU A 71 -6.84 4.99 8.09
N LEU A 72 -7.09 3.69 8.22
CA LEU A 72 -6.93 2.75 7.12
C LEU A 72 -7.97 2.95 6.03
N LYS A 73 -9.25 3.10 6.40
CA LYS A 73 -10.31 3.44 5.43
C LYS A 73 -10.05 4.75 4.70
N SER A 74 -9.59 5.78 5.42
CA SER A 74 -9.21 7.05 4.79
C SER A 74 -8.04 6.89 3.81
N CYS A 75 -7.05 6.04 4.09
CA CYS A 75 -5.97 5.74 3.15
C CYS A 75 -6.50 5.04 1.89
N ILE A 76 -7.37 4.03 2.07
CA ILE A 76 -7.99 3.26 0.98
C ILE A 76 -8.86 4.16 0.09
N ASP A 77 -9.70 5.00 0.69
CA ASP A 77 -10.60 5.88 -0.06
C ASP A 77 -9.87 6.91 -0.92
N ARG A 78 -8.76 7.46 -0.42
CA ARG A 78 -7.94 8.42 -1.17
C ARG A 78 -7.07 7.75 -2.23
N ALA A 79 -6.73 6.49 -2.04
CA ALA A 79 -5.92 5.73 -2.98
C ALA A 79 -6.74 5.26 -4.19
N TYR A 80 -7.89 4.67 -3.92
CA TYR A 80 -8.73 3.98 -4.91
C TYR A 80 -9.99 4.81 -5.18
N ASP A 81 -9.83 5.92 -5.87
CA ASP A 81 -10.86 6.88 -6.22
C ASP A 81 -11.03 6.99 -7.75
N SER A 82 -11.59 8.08 -8.20
CA SER A 82 -11.82 8.39 -9.63
C SER A 82 -10.54 8.49 -10.49
N LYS A 83 -9.34 8.28 -9.92
CA LYS A 83 -8.10 8.10 -10.70
C LYS A 83 -8.08 6.78 -11.47
N PHE A 84 -8.89 5.81 -11.03
CA PHE A 84 -9.13 4.58 -11.75
C PHE A 84 -10.35 4.77 -12.66
N ASP A 85 -10.26 4.29 -13.89
CA ASP A 85 -11.31 4.46 -14.91
C ASP A 85 -12.43 3.39 -14.80
N THR A 86 -12.36 2.51 -13.81
CA THR A 86 -13.38 1.52 -13.48
C THR A 86 -13.60 1.42 -11.96
N GLU A 87 -14.85 1.19 -11.55
CA GLU A 87 -15.20 0.99 -10.13
C GLU A 87 -14.66 -0.31 -9.55
N GLU A 88 -14.41 -1.31 -10.38
CA GLU A 88 -13.83 -2.59 -9.96
C GLU A 88 -12.33 -2.50 -9.65
N MET A 89 -11.66 -1.43 -10.04
CA MET A 89 -10.20 -1.20 -9.93
C MET A 89 -9.36 -2.24 -10.67
N THR A 90 -9.68 -3.51 -10.53
CA THR A 90 -8.97 -4.66 -11.14
C THR A 90 -9.97 -5.66 -11.70
N PRO A 91 -10.68 -5.33 -12.79
CA PRO A 91 -11.66 -6.24 -13.37
C PRO A 91 -11.03 -7.55 -13.86
N LEU A 92 -11.77 -8.63 -13.69
CA LEU A 92 -11.41 -9.94 -14.21
C LEU A 92 -12.21 -10.21 -15.48
N VAL A 93 -11.57 -10.03 -16.63
CA VAL A 93 -12.20 -10.17 -17.94
C VAL A 93 -12.01 -11.57 -18.48
N LYS A 94 -13.10 -12.18 -18.92
CA LYS A 94 -13.06 -13.48 -19.59
C LYS A 94 -13.02 -13.31 -21.10
N VAL A 95 -12.00 -13.91 -21.73
CA VAL A 95 -11.87 -13.99 -23.19
C VAL A 95 -11.82 -15.48 -23.55
N GLU A 96 -12.81 -15.96 -24.25
CA GLU A 96 -12.97 -17.39 -24.57
C GLU A 96 -12.95 -18.27 -23.31
N ASN A 97 -11.89 -19.06 -23.11
CA ASN A 97 -11.71 -19.95 -21.95
C ASN A 97 -10.65 -19.46 -20.94
N GLU A 98 -10.11 -18.26 -21.15
CA GLU A 98 -9.07 -17.68 -20.31
C GLU A 98 -9.60 -16.48 -19.54
N TYR A 99 -8.95 -16.17 -18.41
CA TYR A 99 -9.27 -15.02 -17.58
C TYR A 99 -8.08 -14.09 -17.49
N PHE A 100 -8.32 -12.80 -17.66
CA PHE A 100 -7.33 -11.73 -17.59
C PHE A 100 -7.67 -10.80 -16.43
N LEU A 101 -6.78 -10.72 -15.45
CA LEU A 101 -6.87 -9.72 -14.40
C LEU A 101 -6.24 -8.42 -14.91
N GLU A 102 -7.06 -7.42 -15.17
CA GLU A 102 -6.60 -6.16 -15.72
C GLU A 102 -6.08 -5.24 -14.63
N LEU A 103 -4.81 -4.85 -14.68
CA LEU A 103 -4.14 -4.02 -13.68
C LEU A 103 -3.74 -2.63 -14.21
N PHE A 104 -4.28 -2.22 -15.36
CA PHE A 104 -3.89 -1.00 -16.07
C PHE A 104 -4.92 0.13 -15.98
N HIS A 105 -5.90 0.04 -15.10
CA HIS A 105 -6.99 1.02 -14.97
C HIS A 105 -6.63 2.25 -14.13
N GLY A 106 -5.42 2.30 -13.57
CA GLY A 106 -4.95 3.44 -12.77
C GLY A 106 -4.44 4.61 -13.61
N ALA A 107 -4.12 5.72 -12.93
CA ALA A 107 -3.77 7.01 -13.52
C ALA A 107 -2.59 6.97 -14.52
N THR A 108 -1.69 6.00 -14.41
CA THR A 108 -0.51 5.87 -15.28
C THR A 108 -0.55 4.68 -16.22
N ILE A 109 -1.64 3.90 -16.16
CA ILE A 109 -1.85 2.68 -16.98
C ILE A 109 -0.84 1.57 -16.63
N ALA A 110 -0.09 1.72 -15.55
CA ALA A 110 0.85 0.73 -15.06
C ALA A 110 0.27 -0.03 -13.86
N PHE A 111 0.50 -1.35 -13.76
CA PHE A 111 0.05 -2.15 -12.62
C PHE A 111 0.56 -1.60 -11.27
N LYS A 112 1.63 -0.85 -11.29
CA LYS A 112 2.23 -0.21 -10.10
C LYS A 112 1.33 0.85 -9.46
N ASP A 113 0.36 1.36 -10.19
CA ASP A 113 -0.65 2.28 -9.65
C ASP A 113 -1.41 1.66 -8.47
N MET A 114 -1.60 0.34 -8.48
CA MET A 114 -2.26 -0.38 -7.38
C MET A 114 -1.56 -0.16 -6.03
N ALA A 115 -0.23 -0.18 -6.02
CA ALA A 115 0.56 0.01 -4.80
C ALA A 115 0.92 1.49 -4.57
N LEU A 116 1.29 2.21 -5.62
CA LEU A 116 1.78 3.58 -5.49
C LEU A 116 0.68 4.62 -5.29
N SER A 117 -0.58 4.27 -5.51
CA SER A 117 -1.71 5.12 -5.12
C SER A 117 -1.95 5.13 -3.60
N ILE A 118 -1.72 4.03 -2.90
CA ILE A 118 -1.96 3.96 -1.45
C ILE A 118 -0.72 4.29 -0.61
N LEU A 119 0.48 4.02 -1.12
CA LEU A 119 1.73 4.23 -0.38
C LEU A 119 1.89 5.64 0.21
N PRO A 120 1.59 6.74 -0.50
CA PRO A 120 1.69 8.09 0.05
C PRO A 120 0.81 8.32 1.27
N HIS A 121 -0.37 7.74 1.27
CA HIS A 121 -1.35 7.87 2.35
C HIS A 121 -0.96 7.05 3.58
N LEU A 122 -0.48 5.83 3.38
CA LEU A 122 0.08 5.01 4.46
C LEU A 122 1.34 5.67 5.06
N LEU A 123 2.23 6.22 4.22
CA LEU A 123 3.46 6.87 4.66
C LEU A 123 3.17 8.12 5.49
N THR A 124 2.29 9.00 5.02
CA THR A 124 1.94 10.23 5.76
C THR A 124 1.17 9.94 7.04
N THR A 125 0.32 8.92 7.07
CA THR A 125 -0.35 8.44 8.28
C THR A 125 0.67 7.87 9.26
N SER A 126 1.59 7.04 8.79
CA SER A 126 2.70 6.51 9.59
C SER A 126 3.57 7.62 10.19
N ALA A 127 3.87 8.67 9.42
CA ALA A 127 4.61 9.83 9.90
C ALA A 127 3.90 10.53 11.07
N LYS A 128 2.60 10.75 10.96
CA LYS A 128 1.78 11.33 12.03
C LYS A 128 1.78 10.46 13.29
N LYS A 129 1.58 9.16 13.14
CA LYS A 129 1.58 8.18 14.25
C LYS A 129 2.90 8.16 15.01
N ASN A 130 4.01 8.32 14.31
CA ASN A 130 5.35 8.27 14.88
C ASN A 130 5.94 9.69 15.17
N ASN A 131 5.11 10.73 15.18
CA ASN A 131 5.48 12.11 15.48
C ASN A 131 6.60 12.67 14.59
N VAL A 132 6.73 12.20 13.36
CA VAL A 132 7.66 12.75 12.37
C VAL A 132 7.11 14.07 11.86
N LYS A 133 7.87 15.14 12.04
CA LYS A 133 7.48 16.51 11.65
C LYS A 133 8.20 17.01 10.41
N ASN A 134 9.27 16.34 10.04
CA ASN A 134 10.07 16.70 8.87
C ASN A 134 9.34 16.28 7.59
N GLU A 135 9.56 17.04 6.52
CA GLU A 135 9.13 16.66 5.18
C GLU A 135 9.85 15.38 4.74
N ILE A 136 9.12 14.47 4.12
CA ILE A 136 9.65 13.20 3.63
C ILE A 136 10.00 13.35 2.16
N VAL A 137 11.24 13.13 1.80
CA VAL A 137 11.69 13.16 0.42
C VAL A 137 11.79 11.73 -0.12
N ILE A 138 11.02 11.44 -1.16
CA ILE A 138 11.07 10.19 -1.89
C ILE A 138 12.06 10.37 -3.04
N LEU A 139 13.13 9.59 -3.01
CA LEU A 139 14.15 9.58 -4.04
C LEU A 139 14.11 8.26 -4.79
N THR A 140 13.91 8.29 -6.09
CA THR A 140 13.84 7.07 -6.91
C THR A 140 14.58 7.24 -8.23
N ALA A 141 15.19 6.15 -8.69
CA ALA A 141 15.77 6.05 -10.02
C ALA A 141 15.14 4.85 -10.74
N THR A 142 14.48 5.10 -11.86
CA THR A 142 13.73 4.06 -12.57
C THR A 142 13.81 4.25 -14.09
N SER A 143 13.54 3.16 -14.83
CA SER A 143 13.49 3.18 -16.29
C SER A 143 12.17 3.74 -16.85
N GLY A 144 11.17 4.08 -16.01
CA GLY A 144 9.93 4.69 -16.49
C GLY A 144 8.71 4.39 -15.62
N ASP A 145 8.05 3.27 -15.77
CA ASP A 145 6.73 2.97 -15.19
C ASP A 145 6.66 3.17 -13.67
N THR A 146 7.65 2.69 -12.94
CA THR A 146 7.69 2.85 -11.48
C THR A 146 7.82 4.32 -11.08
N GLY A 147 8.72 5.05 -11.74
CA GLY A 147 8.92 6.49 -11.50
C GLY A 147 7.69 7.31 -11.84
N LYS A 148 7.06 7.03 -12.98
CA LYS A 148 5.82 7.67 -13.42
C LYS A 148 4.68 7.45 -12.43
N ALA A 149 4.48 6.19 -12.00
CA ALA A 149 3.45 5.86 -11.02
C ALA A 149 3.72 6.49 -9.64
N ALA A 150 5.00 6.52 -9.20
CA ALA A 150 5.39 7.20 -7.97
C ALA A 150 5.15 8.70 -8.05
N LEU A 151 5.53 9.37 -9.15
CA LEU A 151 5.26 10.79 -9.37
C LEU A 151 3.76 11.08 -9.28
N ALA A 152 2.91 10.28 -9.94
CA ALA A 152 1.47 10.43 -9.90
C ALA A 152 0.91 10.21 -8.48
N GLY A 153 1.35 9.18 -7.78
CA GLY A 153 0.88 8.84 -6.43
C GLY A 153 1.26 9.88 -5.38
N PHE A 154 2.48 10.43 -5.44
CA PHE A 154 2.97 11.46 -4.50
C PHE A 154 2.65 12.89 -4.92
N ALA A 155 2.04 13.11 -6.08
CA ALA A 155 1.68 14.44 -6.55
C ALA A 155 0.73 15.14 -5.57
N ASN A 156 1.12 16.35 -5.11
CA ASN A 156 0.33 17.16 -4.19
C ASN A 156 0.00 16.50 -2.83
N VAL A 157 0.77 15.50 -2.40
CA VAL A 157 0.60 14.91 -1.07
C VAL A 157 1.35 15.77 -0.04
N PRO A 158 0.63 16.45 0.89
CA PRO A 158 1.26 17.33 1.87
C PRO A 158 2.28 16.60 2.75
N GLY A 159 3.42 17.25 3.01
CA GLY A 159 4.50 16.68 3.83
C GLY A 159 5.43 15.74 3.08
N THR A 160 5.26 15.64 1.75
CA THR A 160 6.16 14.81 0.92
C THR A 160 6.70 15.61 -0.27
N LYS A 161 7.88 15.22 -0.74
CA LYS A 161 8.46 15.61 -2.03
C LYS A 161 8.97 14.38 -2.74
N ILE A 162 8.87 14.35 -4.05
CA ILE A 162 9.40 13.26 -4.87
C ILE A 162 10.39 13.78 -5.90
N ILE A 163 11.49 13.07 -6.07
CA ILE A 163 12.53 13.33 -7.08
C ILE A 163 12.77 12.00 -7.81
N VAL A 164 12.67 12.03 -9.12
CA VAL A 164 12.89 10.87 -10.00
C VAL A 164 14.02 11.16 -10.96
N PHE A 165 14.95 10.21 -11.08
CA PHE A 165 16.07 10.23 -12.02
C PHE A 165 15.85 9.24 -13.14
#